data_23c728888e11fa9b1d9ee9076e0d99a6
#
_entry.id   23c728888e11fa9b1d9ee9076e0d99a6
#
_cell.length_a   1.000
_cell.length_b   1.000
_cell.length_c   1.000
_cell.angle_alpha   90.00
_cell.angle_beta   90.00
_cell.angle_gamma   90.00
#
_symmetry.space_group_name_H-M   'P 1'
#
loop_
_entity.id
_entity.type
_entity.pdbx_description
1 polymer ?
#
loop_
_entity_poly.entity_id
_entity_poly.type
_entity_poly.pdbx_seq_one_letter_code
_entity_poly.pdbx_strand_id
1 'polypeptide(L)'
;KYERNPKLRQQALDIHGYSCSICGFNFLERYGEIGRGFIHVHHVNPLSQTGEQIVDPKTDLVPVCPNCHSMIHRDKNHILTIEELKLIFNMN
;
A
#
# COMPACT_ATOMS: atom_id res chain seq x y z
N LYS A 1 3.30 2.91 -18.61
CA LYS A 1 2.52 1.86 -18.07
C LYS A 1 3.09 1.21 -16.85
N TYR A 2 2.28 1.12 -15.86
CA TYR A 2 2.78 0.63 -14.61
C TYR A 2 2.80 -0.85 -14.55
N GLU A 3 3.76 -1.29 -13.84
CA GLU A 3 3.95 -2.67 -13.63
C GLU A 3 2.99 -3.23 -12.62
N ARG A 4 2.36 -4.31 -12.96
CA ARG A 4 1.51 -5.01 -12.04
C ARG A 4 2.06 -6.39 -11.79
N ASN A 5 3.31 -6.43 -11.47
CA ASN A 5 4.00 -7.68 -11.31
C ASN A 5 3.45 -8.47 -10.12
N PRO A 6 2.73 -9.56 -10.35
CA PRO A 6 2.14 -10.32 -9.25
C PRO A 6 3.17 -10.92 -8.31
N LYS A 7 4.35 -11.18 -8.81
CA LYS A 7 5.41 -11.73 -7.96
C LYS A 7 5.90 -10.71 -6.96
N LEU A 8 6.08 -9.47 -7.40
CA LEU A 8 6.51 -8.42 -6.50
C LEU A 8 5.45 -8.15 -5.45
N ARG A 9 4.19 -8.12 -5.87
CA ARG A 9 3.10 -7.92 -4.94
C ARG A 9 3.07 -9.04 -3.90
N GLN A 10 3.19 -10.28 -4.35
CA GLN A 10 3.16 -11.39 -3.42
C GLN A 10 4.35 -11.36 -2.46
N GLN A 11 5.52 -11.00 -2.96
CA GLN A 11 6.70 -10.88 -2.11
C GLN A 11 6.50 -9.82 -1.04
N ALA A 12 5.92 -8.69 -1.41
CA ALA A 12 5.64 -7.63 -0.45
C ALA A 12 4.68 -8.11 0.63
N LEU A 13 3.64 -8.84 0.23
CA LEU A 13 2.67 -9.34 1.18
C LEU A 13 3.25 -10.42 2.08
N ASP A 14 4.16 -11.22 1.55
CA ASP A 14 4.83 -12.23 2.36
C ASP A 14 5.71 -11.58 3.43
N ILE A 15 6.28 -10.44 3.11
CA ILE A 15 7.14 -9.71 4.03
C ILE A 15 6.33 -8.91 5.05
N HIS A 16 5.34 -8.18 4.56
CA HIS A 16 4.61 -7.20 5.38
C HIS A 16 3.29 -7.70 5.93
N GLY A 17 2.71 -8.72 5.35
CA GLY A 17 1.42 -9.21 5.78
C GLY A 17 0.27 -8.52 5.07
N TYR A 18 -0.93 -8.76 5.54
CA TYR A 18 -2.15 -8.33 4.86
C TYR A 18 -2.94 -7.27 5.61
N SER A 19 -2.33 -6.66 6.61
CA SER A 19 -2.97 -5.59 7.37
C SER A 19 -2.49 -4.24 6.87
N CYS A 20 -3.38 -3.26 6.89
CA CYS A 20 -3.02 -1.92 6.47
C CYS A 20 -1.91 -1.37 7.34
N SER A 21 -0.89 -0.81 6.72
CA SER A 21 0.25 -0.26 7.44
C SER A 21 -0.10 1.01 8.20
N ILE A 22 -1.22 1.63 7.88
CA ILE A 22 -1.61 2.89 8.48
C ILE A 22 -2.63 2.70 9.59
N CYS A 23 -3.76 2.07 9.26
CA CYS A 23 -4.85 1.91 10.24
C CYS A 23 -4.95 0.50 10.83
N GLY A 24 -4.21 -0.45 10.28
CA GLY A 24 -4.23 -1.81 10.80
C GLY A 24 -5.40 -2.67 10.35
N PHE A 25 -6.23 -2.16 9.46
CA PHE A 25 -7.39 -2.89 9.01
C PHE A 25 -7.00 -4.18 8.29
N ASN A 26 -7.70 -5.26 8.61
CA ASN A 26 -7.41 -6.56 8.01
C ASN A 26 -8.72 -7.16 7.51
N PHE A 27 -8.77 -7.46 6.21
CA PHE A 27 -10.02 -7.90 5.61
C PHE A 27 -10.44 -9.29 6.03
N LEU A 28 -9.47 -10.17 6.27
CA LEU A 28 -9.80 -11.50 6.75
C LEU A 28 -10.43 -11.44 8.13
N GLU A 29 -9.88 -10.61 9.00
CA GLU A 29 -10.42 -10.48 10.36
C GLU A 29 -11.78 -9.81 10.35
N ARG A 30 -11.97 -8.87 9.46
CA ARG A 30 -13.20 -8.08 9.47
C ARG A 30 -14.36 -8.76 8.75
N TYR A 31 -14.07 -9.43 7.64
CA TYR A 31 -15.11 -10.01 6.79
C TYR A 31 -15.06 -11.52 6.69
N GLY A 32 -14.10 -12.15 7.33
CA GLY A 32 -13.96 -13.58 7.24
C GLY A 32 -13.34 -14.03 5.94
N GLU A 33 -13.66 -15.24 5.56
CA GLU A 33 -12.99 -15.88 4.44
C GLU A 33 -13.05 -15.09 3.13
N ILE A 34 -14.14 -14.37 2.91
CA ILE A 34 -14.26 -13.61 1.66
C ILE A 34 -13.20 -12.51 1.56
N GLY A 35 -12.67 -12.08 2.70
CA GLY A 35 -11.65 -11.04 2.73
C GLY A 35 -10.23 -11.56 2.71
N ARG A 36 -10.04 -12.86 2.65
CA ARG A 36 -8.70 -13.44 2.69
C ARG A 36 -7.88 -12.95 1.51
N GLY A 37 -6.70 -12.42 1.82
CA GLY A 37 -5.77 -11.98 0.78
C GLY A 37 -6.09 -10.66 0.14
N PHE A 38 -7.15 -9.99 0.55
CA PHE A 38 -7.52 -8.71 -0.06
C PHE A 38 -6.83 -7.56 0.65
N ILE A 39 -6.02 -6.81 -0.09
CA ILE A 39 -5.35 -5.61 0.39
C ILE A 39 -4.78 -4.91 -0.82
N HIS A 40 -4.64 -3.60 -0.74
CA HIS A 40 -3.95 -2.85 -1.79
C HIS A 40 -2.47 -2.79 -1.46
N VAL A 41 -1.66 -2.62 -2.49
CA VAL A 41 -0.23 -2.43 -2.31
C VAL A 41 0.14 -1.09 -2.94
N HIS A 42 0.69 -0.21 -2.13
CA HIS A 42 1.06 1.13 -2.56
C HIS A 42 2.54 1.18 -2.92
N HIS A 43 2.84 1.79 -4.07
CA HIS A 43 4.23 2.02 -4.47
C HIS A 43 4.72 3.30 -3.79
N VAL A 44 5.69 3.16 -2.92
CA VAL A 44 6.23 4.31 -2.22
C VAL A 44 6.95 5.25 -3.18
N ASN A 45 7.69 4.67 -4.13
CA ASN A 45 8.39 5.45 -5.13
C ASN A 45 7.70 5.30 -6.47
N PRO A 46 7.16 6.40 -7.03
CA PRO A 46 6.49 6.30 -8.32
C PRO A 46 7.44 5.83 -9.40
N LEU A 47 7.01 4.81 -10.13
CA LEU A 47 7.84 4.24 -11.18
C LEU A 47 8.04 5.18 -12.34
N SER A 48 7.08 6.04 -12.57
CA SER A 48 7.13 6.91 -13.72
C SER A 48 8.23 7.94 -13.64
N GLN A 49 8.79 8.18 -12.47
CA GLN A 49 9.80 9.22 -12.31
C GLN A 49 11.17 8.83 -12.84
N THR A 50 11.47 7.55 -12.81
CA THR A 50 12.80 7.12 -13.18
C THR A 50 12.85 6.23 -14.39
N GLY A 51 11.71 5.82 -14.88
CA GLY A 51 11.64 4.91 -16.00
C GLY A 51 11.97 3.51 -15.58
N GLU A 52 13.22 3.12 -15.78
CA GLU A 52 13.64 1.82 -15.40
C GLU A 52 14.07 1.78 -13.98
N GLN A 53 13.57 0.87 -13.22
CA GLN A 53 13.88 0.90 -11.82
C GLN A 53 13.64 -0.46 -11.20
N ILE A 54 14.52 -0.85 -10.32
CA ILE A 54 14.36 -2.09 -9.59
C ILE A 54 13.50 -1.83 -8.38
N VAL A 55 12.39 -2.53 -8.29
CA VAL A 55 11.46 -2.38 -7.19
C VAL A 55 11.78 -3.38 -6.11
N ASP A 56 12.01 -2.89 -4.91
CA ASP A 56 12.29 -3.73 -3.76
C ASP A 56 10.99 -3.94 -2.98
N PRO A 57 10.43 -5.15 -2.97
CA PRO A 57 9.15 -5.37 -2.29
C PRO A 57 9.20 -5.09 -0.80
N LYS A 58 10.39 -5.09 -0.22
CA LYS A 58 10.54 -4.84 1.20
C LYS A 58 10.38 -3.36 1.53
N THR A 59 10.96 -2.48 0.71
CA THR A 59 10.98 -1.06 1.01
C THR A 59 10.11 -0.22 0.11
N ASP A 60 9.85 -0.67 -1.11
CA ASP A 60 9.13 0.14 -2.09
C ASP A 60 7.65 -0.15 -2.18
N LEU A 61 7.20 -1.25 -1.61
CA LEU A 61 5.81 -1.66 -1.66
C LEU A 61 5.27 -1.81 -0.24
N VAL A 62 4.11 -1.21 0.01
CA VAL A 62 3.53 -1.19 1.35
C VAL A 62 2.06 -1.56 1.27
N PRO A 63 1.58 -2.49 2.10
CA PRO A 63 0.16 -2.84 2.09
C PRO A 63 -0.65 -1.75 2.77
N VAL A 64 -1.73 -1.34 2.12
CA VAL A 64 -2.63 -0.34 2.65
C VAL A 64 -4.06 -0.74 2.30
N CYS A 65 -5.02 -0.38 3.15
CA CYS A 65 -6.40 -0.65 2.83
C CYS A 65 -6.88 0.34 1.76
N PRO A 66 -7.96 0.01 1.05
CA PRO A 66 -8.46 0.91 0.01
C PRO A 66 -8.74 2.32 0.50
N ASN A 67 -9.23 2.46 1.72
CA ASN A 67 -9.51 3.78 2.28
C ASN A 67 -8.25 4.61 2.44
N CYS A 68 -7.24 4.03 3.06
CA CYS A 68 -5.98 4.75 3.25
C CYS A 68 -5.29 5.01 1.92
N HIS A 69 -5.36 4.04 1.01
CA HIS A 69 -4.77 4.21 -0.32
C HIS A 69 -5.42 5.38 -1.05
N SER A 70 -6.74 5.48 -0.96
CA SER A 70 -7.45 6.58 -1.58
C SER A 70 -7.05 7.91 -0.98
N MET A 71 -6.84 7.94 0.32
CA MET A 71 -6.43 9.18 0.97
C MET A 71 -5.02 9.60 0.59
N ILE A 72 -4.13 8.63 0.40
CA ILE A 72 -2.78 8.93 -0.06
C ILE A 72 -2.82 9.67 -1.38
N HIS A 73 -3.71 9.25 -2.27
CA HIS A 73 -3.80 9.83 -3.61
C HIS A 73 -4.89 10.88 -3.76
N ARG A 74 -5.48 11.31 -2.65
CA ARG A 74 -6.61 12.23 -2.68
C ARG A 74 -6.27 13.55 -3.39
N ASP A 75 -5.09 14.09 -3.09
CA ASP A 75 -4.61 15.32 -3.71
C ASP A 75 -3.64 14.96 -4.81
N LYS A 76 -4.00 15.24 -6.05
CA LYS A 76 -3.15 14.87 -7.18
C LYS A 76 -1.83 15.61 -7.19
N ASN A 77 -1.77 16.75 -6.56
CA ASN A 77 -0.55 17.55 -6.54
C ASN A 77 0.36 17.20 -5.39
N HIS A 78 -0.13 16.43 -4.44
CA HIS A 78 0.69 16.06 -3.29
C HIS A 78 0.32 14.65 -2.84
N ILE A 79 1.13 13.69 -3.23
CA ILE A 79 0.92 12.30 -2.82
C ILE A 79 1.50 12.15 -1.42
N LEU A 80 0.67 11.78 -0.48
CA LEU A 80 1.12 11.66 0.90
C LEU A 80 2.09 10.50 1.07
N THR A 81 3.04 10.68 1.98
CA THR A 81 3.87 9.55 2.38
C THR A 81 3.10 8.73 3.41
N ILE A 82 3.59 7.53 3.66
CA ILE A 82 2.98 6.67 4.68
C ILE A 82 3.03 7.36 6.02
N GLU A 83 4.16 7.98 6.35
CA GLU A 83 4.32 8.67 7.61
C GLU A 83 3.36 9.85 7.75
N GLU A 84 3.18 10.59 6.67
CA GLU A 84 2.26 11.73 6.69
C GLU A 84 0.84 11.29 6.98
N LEU A 85 0.39 10.23 6.32
CA LEU A 85 -0.96 9.76 6.54
C LEU A 85 -1.14 9.14 7.92
N LYS A 86 -0.11 8.48 8.42
CA LYS A 86 -0.17 7.95 9.78
C LYS A 86 -0.37 9.07 10.80
N LEU A 87 0.34 10.17 10.62
CA LEU A 87 0.18 11.30 11.51
C LEU A 87 -1.24 11.87 11.46
N ILE A 88 -1.76 12.03 10.25
CA ILE A 88 -3.11 12.52 10.07
C ILE A 88 -4.12 11.58 10.73
N PHE A 89 -3.96 10.30 10.48
CA PHE A 89 -4.86 9.29 11.01
C PHE A 89 -4.87 9.30 12.53
N ASN A 90 -3.70 9.41 13.13
CA ASN A 90 -3.59 9.37 14.59
C ASN A 90 -4.05 10.66 15.27
N MET A 91 -4.12 11.75 14.52
CA MET A 91 -4.60 13.02 15.06
C MET A 91 -6.12 13.08 15.11
N ASN A 92 -6.77 12.20 14.40
CA ASN A 92 -8.23 12.17 14.37
C ASN A 92 -8.77 10.93 15.11
#